data_b46d00e0c4283362b8a075ddef5e78cf
#
_entry.id   b46d00e0c4283362b8a075ddef5e78cf
#
_cell.length_a   1.000
_cell.length_b   1.000
_cell.length_c   1.000
_cell.angle_alpha   90.00
_cell.angle_beta   90.00
_cell.angle_gamma   90.00
#
_symmetry.space_group_name_H-M   'P 1'
#
loop_
_entity.id
_entity.type
_entity.pdbx_description
1 polymer ?
#
loop_
_entity_poly.entity_id
_entity_poly.type
_entity_poly.pdbx_seq_one_letter_code
_entity_poly.pdbx_strand_id
1 'polypeptide(L)'
;RMEVAYQFLLKVHNDKAACVIDDDGLKEILNMCISYVLRRNICEIPTNSLNKTFATFKNSIRSDDYMNSVRAYFVLLQTYKEFPDDEKFTTAFVARDVYNMRQRNFILRHLEEHENKVSINIENYTIEHIMPQNPKMSAEWQAELGADWKEIQKKYLHTIGNLTLTAYNSEMSDHSFMEKMDMDGGFKQSALRLNKYVVMQTKWTEKQIQERAKQLAAKAAEIWKYPSIAKASLAPYQVEEKPATNYSVESYDFNLHTKTLYELLDKRIMNLGTDVRREFKKLYIAYKMDTNFVDIVV
;
A
#
# COMPACT_ATOMS: atom_id res chain seq x y z
N ARG A 1 12.79 2.61 -8.02
CA ARG A 1 12.78 2.29 -9.46
C ARG A 1 11.74 1.18 -9.67
N MET A 2 10.89 1.35 -10.71
CA MET A 2 9.86 0.36 -11.06
C MET A 2 10.31 -0.50 -12.26
N GLU A 3 11.51 -1.04 -12.19
CA GLU A 3 12.10 -1.87 -13.29
C GLU A 3 11.21 -3.07 -13.64
N VAL A 4 10.50 -3.58 -12.65
CA VAL A 4 9.53 -4.69 -12.82
C VAL A 4 8.40 -4.38 -13.82
N ALA A 5 8.09 -3.11 -14.05
CA ALA A 5 7.03 -2.68 -14.96
C ALA A 5 7.51 -2.40 -16.39
N TYR A 6 8.80 -2.49 -16.70
CA TYR A 6 9.35 -2.07 -17.99
C TYR A 6 8.68 -2.74 -19.19
N GLN A 7 8.48 -4.05 -19.17
CA GLN A 7 7.86 -4.75 -20.29
C GLN A 7 6.43 -4.27 -20.56
N PHE A 8 5.68 -4.03 -19.49
CA PHE A 8 4.33 -3.49 -19.56
C PHE A 8 4.35 -2.04 -20.08
N LEU A 9 5.18 -1.18 -19.46
CA LEU A 9 5.28 0.23 -19.83
C LEU A 9 5.79 0.42 -21.28
N LEU A 10 6.72 -0.42 -21.74
CA LEU A 10 7.17 -0.39 -23.13
C LEU A 10 6.02 -0.66 -24.10
N LYS A 11 5.16 -1.66 -23.82
CA LYS A 11 3.98 -1.91 -24.63
C LYS A 11 3.05 -0.68 -24.62
N VAL A 12 2.75 -0.11 -23.46
CA VAL A 12 1.87 1.07 -23.33
C VAL A 12 2.43 2.26 -24.14
N HIS A 13 3.73 2.50 -24.07
CA HIS A 13 4.38 3.55 -24.86
C HIS A 13 4.33 3.29 -26.38
N ASN A 14 4.51 2.05 -26.81
CA ASN A 14 4.35 1.68 -28.22
C ASN A 14 2.91 1.88 -28.69
N ASP A 15 1.93 1.50 -27.88
CA ASP A 15 0.51 1.69 -28.18
C ASP A 15 0.14 3.18 -28.26
N LYS A 16 0.74 4.01 -27.40
CA LYS A 16 0.61 5.47 -27.49
C LYS A 16 1.24 6.02 -28.78
N ALA A 17 2.43 5.56 -29.13
CA ALA A 17 3.08 5.96 -30.38
C ALA A 17 2.28 5.54 -31.60
N ALA A 18 1.56 4.43 -31.56
CA ALA A 18 0.64 3.96 -32.60
C ALA A 18 -0.77 4.62 -32.50
N CYS A 19 -0.96 5.63 -31.66
CA CYS A 19 -2.23 6.34 -31.44
C CYS A 19 -3.40 5.42 -30.99
N VAL A 20 -3.11 4.28 -30.35
CA VAL A 20 -4.13 3.40 -29.74
C VAL A 20 -4.68 4.01 -28.45
N ILE A 21 -3.84 4.74 -27.71
CA ILE A 21 -4.22 5.57 -26.57
C ILE A 21 -3.64 6.97 -26.72
N ASP A 22 -4.25 7.94 -26.07
CA ASP A 22 -3.79 9.33 -26.00
C ASP A 22 -2.87 9.60 -24.81
N ASP A 23 -2.47 10.85 -24.62
CA ASP A 23 -1.62 11.27 -23.51
C ASP A 23 -2.33 11.15 -22.15
N ASP A 24 -3.63 11.36 -22.09
CA ASP A 24 -4.42 11.23 -20.86
C ASP A 24 -4.53 9.76 -20.44
N GLY A 25 -4.77 8.85 -21.39
CA GLY A 25 -4.76 7.41 -21.15
C GLY A 25 -3.40 6.93 -20.66
N LEU A 26 -2.29 7.37 -21.29
CA LEU A 26 -0.94 7.05 -20.81
C LEU A 26 -0.73 7.54 -19.37
N LYS A 27 -1.10 8.78 -19.08
CA LYS A 27 -0.98 9.38 -17.74
C LYS A 27 -1.78 8.62 -16.71
N GLU A 28 -3.02 8.24 -17.02
CA GLU A 28 -3.87 7.45 -16.13
C GLU A 28 -3.22 6.08 -15.81
N ILE A 29 -2.70 5.39 -16.82
CA ILE A 29 -2.03 4.09 -16.66
C ILE A 29 -0.79 4.22 -15.75
N LEU A 30 0.03 5.25 -15.98
CA LEU A 30 1.21 5.52 -15.16
C LEU A 30 0.82 5.77 -13.70
N ASN A 31 -0.23 6.57 -13.47
CA ASN A 31 -0.75 6.85 -12.13
C ASN A 31 -1.30 5.58 -11.45
N MET A 32 -2.01 4.72 -12.18
CA MET A 32 -2.47 3.43 -11.64
C MET A 32 -1.29 2.53 -11.25
N CYS A 33 -0.22 2.48 -12.06
CA CYS A 33 0.99 1.71 -11.71
C CYS A 33 1.68 2.24 -10.45
N ILE A 34 1.82 3.56 -10.33
CA ILE A 34 2.39 4.22 -9.15
C ILE A 34 1.53 3.92 -7.92
N SER A 35 0.21 4.12 -8.04
CA SER A 35 -0.74 3.84 -6.98
C SER A 35 -0.69 2.39 -6.53
N TYR A 36 -0.70 1.44 -7.45
CA TYR A 36 -0.62 0.02 -7.17
C TYR A 36 0.61 -0.34 -6.34
N VAL A 37 1.79 0.09 -6.79
CA VAL A 37 3.05 -0.22 -6.10
C VAL A 37 3.13 0.46 -4.73
N LEU A 38 2.69 1.73 -4.64
CA LEU A 38 2.74 2.47 -3.37
C LEU A 38 1.74 1.92 -2.34
N ARG A 39 0.49 1.68 -2.74
CA ARG A 39 -0.53 1.11 -1.84
C ARG A 39 -0.10 -0.23 -1.27
N ARG A 40 0.46 -1.10 -2.11
CA ARG A 40 1.02 -2.38 -1.65
C ARG A 40 2.16 -2.21 -0.66
N ASN A 41 3.05 -1.24 -0.90
CA ASN A 41 4.16 -0.95 0.03
C ASN A 41 3.65 -0.45 1.39
N ILE A 42 2.65 0.44 1.37
CA ILE A 42 1.99 0.94 2.59
C ILE A 42 1.32 -0.22 3.35
N CYS A 43 0.63 -1.10 2.65
CA CYS A 43 -0.04 -2.28 3.22
C CYS A 43 0.90 -3.47 3.49
N GLU A 44 2.21 -3.30 3.37
CA GLU A 44 3.24 -4.33 3.62
C GLU A 44 3.09 -5.60 2.77
N ILE A 45 2.44 -5.49 1.62
CA ILE A 45 2.28 -6.63 0.72
C ILE A 45 3.62 -6.89 0.01
N PRO A 46 4.16 -8.11 0.08
CA PRO A 46 5.46 -8.46 -0.49
C PRO A 46 5.59 -8.13 -1.99
N THR A 47 6.78 -7.70 -2.40
CA THR A 47 7.06 -7.26 -3.77
C THR A 47 7.38 -8.40 -4.75
N ASN A 48 7.59 -9.63 -4.27
CA ASN A 48 7.98 -10.79 -5.07
C ASN A 48 7.01 -11.13 -6.22
N SER A 49 5.73 -10.77 -6.08
CA SER A 49 4.72 -10.97 -7.12
C SER A 49 4.72 -9.92 -8.23
N LEU A 50 5.34 -8.75 -8.02
CA LEU A 50 5.29 -7.62 -8.97
C LEU A 50 5.83 -7.99 -10.34
N ASN A 51 6.96 -8.70 -10.42
CA ASN A 51 7.55 -9.15 -11.69
C ASN A 51 6.53 -9.96 -12.50
N LYS A 52 5.89 -10.96 -11.86
CA LYS A 52 4.91 -11.82 -12.52
C LYS A 52 3.64 -11.04 -12.91
N THR A 53 3.20 -10.14 -12.05
CA THR A 53 2.03 -9.29 -12.30
C THR A 53 2.25 -8.44 -13.56
N PHE A 54 3.33 -7.67 -13.63
CA PHE A 54 3.60 -6.81 -14.79
C PHE A 54 3.98 -7.59 -16.05
N ALA A 55 4.67 -8.73 -15.93
CA ALA A 55 4.99 -9.57 -17.10
C ALA A 55 3.75 -10.15 -17.78
N THR A 56 2.71 -10.51 -17.00
CA THR A 56 1.46 -11.07 -17.53
C THR A 56 0.45 -9.98 -17.96
N PHE A 57 0.59 -8.76 -17.47
CA PHE A 57 -0.36 -7.68 -17.70
C PHE A 57 -0.59 -7.39 -19.19
N LYS A 58 0.49 -7.34 -19.98
CA LYS A 58 0.41 -7.09 -21.43
C LYS A 58 -0.57 -8.00 -22.17
N ASN A 59 -0.78 -9.21 -21.66
CA ASN A 59 -1.66 -10.21 -22.28
C ASN A 59 -3.16 -9.95 -21.95
N SER A 60 -3.44 -9.08 -21.01
CA SER A 60 -4.80 -8.74 -20.56
C SER A 60 -5.31 -7.45 -21.22
N ILE A 61 -4.45 -6.74 -21.97
CA ILE A 61 -4.84 -5.51 -22.67
C ILE A 61 -5.63 -5.86 -23.92
N ARG A 62 -6.80 -5.24 -24.07
CA ARG A 62 -7.68 -5.36 -25.24
C ARG A 62 -7.65 -4.04 -25.99
N SER A 63 -7.35 -4.08 -27.29
CA SER A 63 -7.26 -2.87 -28.11
C SER A 63 -8.62 -2.23 -28.38
N ASP A 64 -9.70 -3.03 -28.34
CA ASP A 64 -11.08 -2.58 -28.54
C ASP A 64 -11.67 -1.91 -27.29
N ASP A 65 -11.11 -2.16 -26.11
CA ASP A 65 -11.53 -1.57 -24.83
C ASP A 65 -10.34 -1.37 -23.90
N TYR A 66 -9.37 -0.59 -24.38
CA TYR A 66 -8.03 -0.50 -23.80
C TYR A 66 -8.05 -0.11 -22.31
N MET A 67 -8.64 1.05 -22.00
CA MET A 67 -8.60 1.61 -20.65
C MET A 67 -9.39 0.75 -19.64
N ASN A 68 -10.54 0.19 -20.03
CA ASN A 68 -11.28 -0.70 -19.15
C ASN A 68 -10.55 -2.04 -18.96
N SER A 69 -9.85 -2.55 -19.98
CA SER A 69 -9.04 -3.75 -19.82
C SER A 69 -7.91 -3.55 -18.80
N VAL A 70 -7.27 -2.38 -18.80
CA VAL A 70 -6.23 -2.01 -17.81
C VAL A 70 -6.82 -1.87 -16.41
N ARG A 71 -7.94 -1.15 -16.27
CA ARG A 71 -8.61 -0.99 -14.97
C ARG A 71 -9.10 -2.32 -14.42
N ALA A 72 -9.75 -3.14 -15.27
CA ALA A 72 -10.24 -4.47 -14.90
C ALA A 72 -9.11 -5.37 -14.42
N TYR A 73 -7.96 -5.35 -15.11
CA TYR A 73 -6.81 -6.14 -14.69
C TYR A 73 -6.41 -5.83 -13.24
N PHE A 74 -6.25 -4.55 -12.90
CA PHE A 74 -5.87 -4.15 -11.55
C PHE A 74 -6.94 -4.49 -10.51
N VAL A 75 -8.23 -4.26 -10.81
CA VAL A 75 -9.34 -4.51 -9.89
C VAL A 75 -9.53 -6.00 -9.61
N LEU A 76 -9.24 -6.85 -10.60
CA LEU A 76 -9.40 -8.32 -10.49
C LEU A 76 -8.18 -9.03 -9.87
N LEU A 77 -7.12 -8.28 -9.52
CA LEU A 77 -5.99 -8.85 -8.80
C LEU A 77 -6.42 -9.24 -7.38
N GLN A 78 -6.18 -10.49 -7.01
CA GLN A 78 -6.57 -11.05 -5.72
C GLN A 78 -5.38 -11.60 -4.94
N THR A 79 -5.59 -11.88 -3.66
CA THR A 79 -4.62 -12.49 -2.75
C THR A 79 -3.33 -11.70 -2.66
N TYR A 80 -2.18 -12.36 -2.74
CA TYR A 80 -0.85 -11.75 -2.67
C TYR A 80 -0.51 -10.77 -3.83
N LYS A 81 -1.39 -10.64 -4.85
CA LYS A 81 -1.27 -9.68 -5.95
C LYS A 81 -2.23 -8.51 -5.82
N GLU A 82 -3.13 -8.53 -4.86
CA GLU A 82 -4.20 -7.55 -4.73
C GLU A 82 -3.72 -6.10 -4.90
N PHE A 83 -4.61 -5.26 -5.41
CA PHE A 83 -4.51 -3.82 -5.34
C PHE A 83 -5.31 -3.38 -4.10
N PRO A 84 -4.68 -2.91 -3.03
CA PRO A 84 -5.40 -2.48 -1.83
C PRO A 84 -6.42 -1.39 -2.15
N ASP A 85 -7.66 -1.59 -1.75
CA ASP A 85 -8.72 -0.60 -1.85
C ASP A 85 -8.48 0.59 -0.90
N ASP A 86 -9.40 1.55 -0.91
CA ASP A 86 -9.25 2.77 -0.12
C ASP A 86 -9.32 2.50 1.39
N GLU A 87 -10.16 1.57 1.83
CA GLU A 87 -10.31 1.22 3.25
C GLU A 87 -9.03 0.59 3.79
N LYS A 88 -8.54 -0.43 3.11
CA LYS A 88 -7.29 -1.12 3.48
C LYS A 88 -6.09 -0.18 3.44
N PHE A 89 -6.00 0.63 2.38
CA PHE A 89 -4.91 1.58 2.21
C PHE A 89 -4.91 2.67 3.27
N THR A 90 -6.04 3.34 3.52
CA THR A 90 -6.10 4.44 4.50
C THR A 90 -5.86 3.94 5.92
N THR A 91 -6.40 2.77 6.27
CA THR A 91 -6.15 2.13 7.56
C THR A 91 -4.66 1.85 7.78
N ALA A 92 -4.02 1.25 6.77
CA ALA A 92 -2.58 0.97 6.85
C ALA A 92 -1.75 2.26 6.89
N PHE A 93 -2.10 3.28 6.09
CA PHE A 93 -1.36 4.54 5.98
C PHE A 93 -1.29 5.31 7.29
N VAL A 94 -2.38 5.31 8.07
CA VAL A 94 -2.42 5.95 9.39
C VAL A 94 -1.42 5.36 10.38
N ALA A 95 -1.22 4.04 10.32
CA ALA A 95 -0.38 3.31 11.27
C ALA A 95 1.06 3.08 10.78
N ARG A 96 1.30 3.26 9.48
CA ARG A 96 2.59 2.94 8.85
C ARG A 96 3.73 3.80 9.36
N ASP A 97 4.87 3.17 9.64
CA ASP A 97 6.15 3.87 9.79
C ASP A 97 6.59 4.43 8.43
N VAL A 98 6.17 5.66 8.15
CA VAL A 98 6.47 6.35 6.89
C VAL A 98 7.88 6.90 6.89
N TYR A 99 8.40 7.31 8.04
CA TYR A 99 9.73 7.92 8.15
C TYR A 99 10.85 7.02 7.67
N ASN A 100 10.78 5.73 7.97
CA ASN A 100 11.81 4.76 7.59
C ASN A 100 11.59 4.17 6.18
N MET A 101 10.52 4.56 5.48
CA MET A 101 10.31 4.16 4.10
C MET A 101 11.26 4.89 3.14
N ARG A 102 11.72 4.20 2.11
CA ARG A 102 12.48 4.82 1.00
C ARG A 102 11.69 5.91 0.28
N GLN A 103 10.37 5.78 0.24
CA GLN A 103 9.44 6.66 -0.46
C GLN A 103 8.99 7.86 0.40
N ARG A 104 9.49 8.04 1.61
CA ARG A 104 9.04 9.10 2.52
C ARG A 104 9.01 10.50 1.90
N ASN A 105 10.07 10.89 1.19
CA ASN A 105 10.13 12.20 0.53
C ASN A 105 9.12 12.29 -0.63
N PHE A 106 8.94 11.22 -1.40
CA PHE A 106 7.94 11.13 -2.46
C PHE A 106 6.52 11.30 -1.89
N ILE A 107 6.22 10.62 -0.79
CA ILE A 107 4.90 10.68 -0.13
C ILE A 107 4.63 12.10 0.37
N LEU A 108 5.54 12.68 1.14
CA LEU A 108 5.35 14.02 1.71
C LEU A 108 5.26 15.11 0.63
N ARG A 109 6.07 14.99 -0.44
CA ARG A 109 6.01 15.91 -1.59
C ARG A 109 4.63 15.87 -2.25
N HIS A 110 4.11 14.71 -2.58
CA HIS A 110 2.80 14.61 -3.24
C HIS A 110 1.65 15.07 -2.35
N LEU A 111 1.74 14.83 -1.05
CA LEU A 111 0.77 15.38 -0.07
C LEU A 111 0.83 16.90 0.01
N GLU A 112 2.01 17.51 -0.10
CA GLU A 112 2.18 18.97 -0.14
C GLU A 112 1.67 19.57 -1.45
N GLU A 113 2.02 18.96 -2.59
CA GLU A 113 1.70 19.45 -3.92
C GLU A 113 0.22 19.26 -4.30
N HIS A 114 -0.48 18.34 -3.64
CA HIS A 114 -1.87 18.03 -3.97
C HIS A 114 -2.77 19.26 -3.83
N GLU A 115 -3.56 19.55 -4.88
CA GLU A 115 -4.41 20.73 -5.01
C GLU A 115 -3.66 22.08 -4.91
N ASN A 116 -2.34 22.07 -4.97
CA ASN A 116 -1.58 23.30 -4.95
C ASN A 116 -1.45 23.87 -6.36
N LYS A 117 -2.00 25.07 -6.56
CA LYS A 117 -1.88 25.80 -7.83
C LYS A 117 -0.51 26.50 -7.98
N VAL A 118 0.19 26.70 -6.86
CA VAL A 118 1.51 27.32 -6.81
C VAL A 118 2.52 26.27 -6.38
N SER A 119 3.46 25.94 -7.25
CA SER A 119 4.53 25.02 -6.91
C SER A 119 5.48 25.68 -5.89
N ILE A 120 5.65 25.02 -4.75
CA ILE A 120 6.69 25.39 -3.78
C ILE A 120 7.88 24.47 -4.03
N ASN A 121 9.07 25.04 -4.24
CA ASN A 121 10.27 24.21 -4.32
C ASN A 121 10.61 23.67 -2.92
N ILE A 122 10.36 22.38 -2.72
CA ILE A 122 10.59 21.68 -1.44
C ILE A 122 11.90 20.87 -1.43
N GLU A 123 12.79 21.06 -2.40
CA GLU A 123 14.05 20.30 -2.49
C GLU A 123 14.96 20.52 -1.28
N ASN A 124 14.88 21.73 -0.69
CA ASN A 124 15.67 22.12 0.49
C ASN A 124 14.96 21.82 1.82
N TYR A 125 13.74 21.27 1.78
CA TYR A 125 13.00 20.93 2.98
C TYR A 125 13.39 19.54 3.48
N THR A 126 13.48 19.41 4.79
CA THR A 126 13.75 18.15 5.50
C THR A 126 12.52 17.69 6.27
N ILE A 127 12.49 16.43 6.64
CA ILE A 127 11.39 15.88 7.41
C ILE A 127 11.57 16.26 8.88
N GLU A 128 10.57 16.90 9.43
CA GLU A 128 10.47 17.25 10.84
C GLU A 128 9.49 16.33 11.57
N HIS A 129 9.87 15.92 12.78
CA HIS A 129 8.99 15.26 13.74
C HIS A 129 8.37 16.32 14.64
N ILE A 130 7.06 16.52 14.55
CA ILE A 130 6.37 17.52 15.38
C ILE A 130 6.55 17.17 16.86
N MET A 131 6.16 15.96 17.28
CA MET A 131 6.58 15.35 18.52
C MET A 131 8.01 14.80 18.35
N PRO A 132 8.98 15.23 19.16
CA PRO A 132 10.39 15.01 18.89
C PRO A 132 10.83 13.55 19.03
N GLN A 133 11.97 13.24 18.39
CA GLN A 133 12.56 11.90 18.41
C GLN A 133 13.34 11.60 19.70
N ASN A 134 13.66 12.60 20.50
CA ASN A 134 14.46 12.42 21.72
C ASN A 134 13.76 11.43 22.68
N PRO A 135 14.35 10.27 23.00
CA PRO A 135 13.74 9.32 23.93
C PRO A 135 13.66 9.85 25.37
N LYS A 136 14.41 10.93 25.65
CA LYS A 136 14.36 11.67 26.93
C LYS A 136 13.59 12.96 26.71
N MET A 137 12.30 12.84 26.42
CA MET A 137 11.45 14.01 26.21
C MET A 137 11.51 14.99 27.36
N SER A 138 11.39 16.28 27.04
CA SER A 138 11.29 17.35 28.04
C SER A 138 10.09 17.15 28.95
N ALA A 139 10.12 17.74 30.14
CA ALA A 139 8.97 17.67 31.09
C ALA A 139 7.70 18.27 30.47
N GLU A 140 7.83 19.27 29.60
CA GLU A 140 6.71 19.91 28.90
C GLU A 140 6.05 18.93 27.93
N TRP A 141 6.83 18.20 27.09
CA TRP A 141 6.29 17.18 26.22
C TRP A 141 5.65 16.02 26.99
N GLN A 142 6.25 15.59 28.10
CA GLN A 142 5.66 14.55 28.94
C GLN A 142 4.33 14.98 29.55
N ALA A 143 4.24 16.23 30.00
CA ALA A 143 3.01 16.80 30.52
C ALA A 143 1.93 16.94 29.44
N GLU A 144 2.31 17.35 28.22
CA GLU A 144 1.39 17.52 27.10
C GLU A 144 0.82 16.18 26.59
N LEU A 145 1.64 15.15 26.50
CA LEU A 145 1.23 13.82 26.06
C LEU A 145 0.55 13.00 27.17
N GLY A 146 0.81 13.34 28.46
CA GLY A 146 0.24 12.66 29.60
C GLY A 146 1.01 11.43 30.07
N ALA A 147 0.40 10.65 30.97
CA ALA A 147 1.05 9.51 31.64
C ALA A 147 1.60 8.47 30.65
N ASP A 148 0.92 8.26 29.53
CA ASP A 148 1.26 7.25 28.53
C ASP A 148 2.23 7.78 27.43
N TRP A 149 2.93 8.89 27.67
CA TRP A 149 3.77 9.55 26.68
C TRP A 149 4.77 8.62 25.97
N LYS A 150 5.34 7.64 26.68
CA LYS A 150 6.29 6.67 26.11
C LYS A 150 5.65 5.78 25.05
N GLU A 151 4.45 5.28 25.35
CA GLU A 151 3.71 4.43 24.40
C GLU A 151 3.21 5.26 23.19
N ILE A 152 2.78 6.50 23.45
CA ILE A 152 2.38 7.44 22.40
C ILE A 152 3.59 7.73 21.48
N GLN A 153 4.75 8.05 22.05
CA GLN A 153 5.97 8.29 21.25
C GLN A 153 6.32 7.05 20.45
N LYS A 154 6.44 5.89 21.08
CA LYS A 154 6.77 4.63 20.42
C LYS A 154 5.83 4.30 19.26
N LYS A 155 4.54 4.55 19.43
CA LYS A 155 3.50 4.21 18.47
C LYS A 155 3.44 5.17 17.29
N TYR A 156 3.57 6.47 17.54
CA TYR A 156 3.25 7.49 16.55
C TYR A 156 4.46 8.27 16.01
N LEU A 157 5.64 8.10 16.60
CA LEU A 157 6.82 8.89 16.25
C LEU A 157 7.05 9.00 14.74
N HIS A 158 7.04 7.87 14.05
CA HIS A 158 7.36 7.75 12.63
C HIS A 158 6.14 7.66 11.71
N THR A 159 4.94 7.85 12.26
CA THR A 159 3.71 7.82 11.46
C THR A 159 3.46 9.15 10.76
N ILE A 160 2.71 9.12 9.66
CA ILE A 160 2.43 10.31 8.84
C ILE A 160 1.78 11.45 9.65
N GLY A 161 1.03 11.12 10.70
CA GLY A 161 0.40 12.11 11.58
C GLY A 161 1.38 13.00 12.29
N ASN A 162 2.57 12.50 12.61
CA ASN A 162 3.63 13.23 13.32
C ASN A 162 4.70 13.82 12.40
N LEU A 163 4.68 13.54 11.10
CA LEU A 163 5.70 13.98 10.15
C LEU A 163 5.26 15.21 9.38
N THR A 164 6.18 16.15 9.19
CA THR A 164 5.97 17.29 8.30
C THR A 164 7.27 17.67 7.58
N LEU A 165 7.24 18.76 6.83
CA LEU A 165 8.40 19.33 6.17
C LEU A 165 8.74 20.70 6.77
N THR A 166 10.02 20.98 6.89
CA THR A 166 10.54 22.27 7.33
C THR A 166 11.91 22.56 6.69
N ALA A 167 12.26 23.83 6.56
CA ALA A 167 13.61 24.28 6.22
C ALA A 167 14.48 24.51 7.49
N TYR A 168 13.89 24.44 8.69
CA TYR A 168 14.48 24.82 9.98
C TYR A 168 14.54 23.66 10.98
N ASN A 169 14.84 22.45 10.49
CA ASN A 169 14.80 21.22 11.29
C ASN A 169 15.81 21.24 12.45
N SER A 170 17.02 21.75 12.21
CA SER A 170 18.05 21.90 13.24
C SER A 170 17.64 22.82 14.38
N GLU A 171 16.95 23.91 14.04
CA GLU A 171 16.47 24.90 14.98
C GLU A 171 15.24 24.39 15.76
N MET A 172 14.38 23.62 15.13
CA MET A 172 13.21 23.03 15.77
C MET A 172 13.56 21.98 16.82
N SER A 173 14.54 21.13 16.53
CA SER A 173 15.08 20.12 17.46
C SER A 173 13.99 19.47 18.36
N ASP A 174 14.18 19.46 19.67
CA ASP A 174 13.26 18.92 20.68
C ASP A 174 12.50 20.01 21.48
N HIS A 175 12.42 21.23 20.92
CA HIS A 175 11.61 22.32 21.48
C HIS A 175 10.14 21.87 21.69
N SER A 176 9.48 22.47 22.68
CA SER A 176 8.06 22.25 22.93
C SER A 176 7.21 22.59 21.72
N PHE A 177 5.97 22.07 21.66
CA PHE A 177 5.09 22.32 20.53
C PHE A 177 4.87 23.82 20.29
N MET A 178 4.64 24.58 21.36
CA MET A 178 4.41 26.02 21.24
C MET A 178 5.65 26.79 20.81
N GLU A 179 6.83 26.39 21.25
CA GLU A 179 8.09 26.98 20.75
C GLU A 179 8.26 26.72 19.26
N LYS A 180 8.05 25.48 18.78
CA LYS A 180 8.07 25.16 17.33
C LYS A 180 7.03 25.93 16.53
N MET A 181 5.91 26.30 17.16
CA MET A 181 4.89 27.16 16.55
C MET A 181 5.36 28.60 16.35
N ASP A 182 5.99 29.20 17.37
CA ASP A 182 6.20 30.63 17.51
C ASP A 182 7.62 31.10 17.18
N MET A 183 8.59 30.20 17.13
CA MET A 183 9.99 30.53 16.80
C MET A 183 10.10 31.09 15.39
N ASP A 184 11.23 31.74 15.09
CA ASP A 184 11.55 32.19 13.74
C ASP A 184 11.71 30.97 12.80
N GLY A 185 11.05 31.01 11.66
CA GLY A 185 10.92 29.85 10.77
C GLY A 185 10.02 28.72 11.28
N GLY A 186 9.29 28.95 12.39
CA GLY A 186 8.35 28.01 13.00
C GLY A 186 7.11 27.73 12.16
N PHE A 187 6.22 26.86 12.67
CA PHE A 187 5.06 26.40 11.91
C PHE A 187 4.12 27.53 11.52
N LYS A 188 3.95 28.57 12.35
CA LYS A 188 3.11 29.74 12.02
C LYS A 188 3.61 30.56 10.83
N GLN A 189 4.91 30.54 10.56
CA GLN A 189 5.53 31.21 9.41
C GLN A 189 5.63 30.31 8.17
N SER A 190 5.26 29.04 8.30
CA SER A 190 5.37 28.06 7.21
C SER A 190 4.29 28.27 6.14
N ALA A 191 4.70 28.38 4.89
CA ALA A 191 3.80 28.42 3.74
C ALA A 191 3.27 27.03 3.32
N LEU A 192 3.78 25.96 3.93
CA LEU A 192 3.46 24.58 3.55
C LEU A 192 2.03 24.20 3.93
N ARG A 193 1.35 23.53 3.02
CA ARG A 193 0.01 22.96 3.25
C ARG A 193 0.00 21.87 4.31
N LEU A 194 1.08 21.09 4.38
CA LEU A 194 1.26 20.07 5.41
C LEU A 194 1.21 20.64 6.83
N ASN A 195 1.55 21.93 6.99
CA ASN A 195 1.52 22.62 8.28
C ASN A 195 0.19 23.31 8.61
N LYS A 196 -0.76 23.37 7.66
CA LYS A 196 -2.05 24.05 7.90
C LYS A 196 -2.84 23.49 9.08
N TYR A 197 -2.89 22.15 9.21
CA TYR A 197 -3.54 21.54 10.37
C TYR A 197 -2.77 21.84 11.67
N VAL A 198 -1.44 21.80 11.59
CA VAL A 198 -0.55 22.00 12.75
C VAL A 198 -0.76 23.38 13.36
N VAL A 199 -0.78 24.43 12.52
CA VAL A 199 -0.90 25.84 12.99
C VAL A 199 -2.26 26.17 13.62
N MET A 200 -3.26 25.32 13.41
CA MET A 200 -4.57 25.48 14.06
C MET A 200 -4.65 24.85 15.45
N GLN A 201 -3.60 24.13 15.87
CA GLN A 201 -3.60 23.45 17.14
C GLN A 201 -2.95 24.29 18.24
N THR A 202 -3.46 24.15 19.45
CA THR A 202 -2.88 24.76 20.67
C THR A 202 -2.08 23.75 21.51
N LYS A 203 -2.12 22.46 21.13
CA LYS A 203 -1.41 21.35 21.76
C LYS A 203 -1.21 20.23 20.76
N TRP A 204 -0.24 19.35 21.03
CA TRP A 204 0.09 18.22 20.17
C TRP A 204 0.08 16.92 20.95
N THR A 205 -1.07 16.26 20.98
CA THR A 205 -1.31 15.03 21.72
C THR A 205 -1.61 13.87 20.76
N GLU A 206 -1.80 12.68 21.29
CA GLU A 206 -2.24 11.51 20.51
C GLU A 206 -3.44 11.83 19.62
N LYS A 207 -4.40 12.58 20.16
CA LYS A 207 -5.61 12.98 19.41
C LYS A 207 -5.27 13.75 18.14
N GLN A 208 -4.43 14.81 18.24
CA GLN A 208 -4.04 15.63 17.09
C GLN A 208 -3.26 14.81 16.05
N ILE A 209 -2.37 13.94 16.51
CA ILE A 209 -1.60 13.05 15.62
C ILE A 209 -2.55 12.12 14.84
N GLN A 210 -3.51 11.49 15.51
CA GLN A 210 -4.47 10.58 14.88
C GLN A 210 -5.41 11.31 13.91
N GLU A 211 -5.95 12.47 14.29
CA GLU A 211 -6.83 13.26 13.43
C GLU A 211 -6.11 13.73 12.17
N ARG A 212 -4.89 14.24 12.31
CA ARG A 212 -4.05 14.63 11.17
C ARG A 212 -3.72 13.44 10.28
N ALA A 213 -3.37 12.29 10.87
CA ALA A 213 -3.07 11.08 10.11
C ALA A 213 -4.26 10.64 9.25
N LYS A 214 -5.50 10.70 9.77
CA LYS A 214 -6.72 10.38 9.02
C LYS A 214 -6.95 11.35 7.87
N GLN A 215 -6.75 12.66 8.08
CA GLN A 215 -6.89 13.67 7.02
C GLN A 215 -5.86 13.45 5.91
N LEU A 216 -4.60 13.17 6.27
CA LEU A 216 -3.54 12.90 5.30
C LEU A 216 -3.76 11.56 4.58
N ALA A 217 -4.32 10.55 5.24
CA ALA A 217 -4.67 9.28 4.62
C ALA A 217 -5.81 9.42 3.60
N ALA A 218 -6.84 10.22 3.91
CA ALA A 218 -7.91 10.54 2.96
C ALA A 218 -7.35 11.25 1.72
N LYS A 219 -6.49 12.26 1.92
CA LYS A 219 -5.80 12.96 0.83
C LYS A 219 -4.91 11.99 0.02
N ALA A 220 -4.21 11.08 0.67
CA ALA A 220 -3.39 10.06 0.01
C ALA A 220 -4.22 9.15 -0.91
N ALA A 221 -5.44 8.78 -0.50
CA ALA A 221 -6.35 7.99 -1.34
C ALA A 221 -6.82 8.77 -2.59
N GLU A 222 -6.97 10.09 -2.49
CA GLU A 222 -7.28 10.96 -3.65
C GLU A 222 -6.10 11.12 -4.63
N ILE A 223 -4.88 11.14 -4.12
CA ILE A 223 -3.65 11.22 -4.93
C ILE A 223 -3.37 9.90 -5.63
N TRP A 224 -3.31 8.84 -4.86
CA TRP A 224 -3.01 7.48 -5.33
C TRP A 224 -4.30 6.66 -5.43
N LYS A 225 -5.13 7.01 -6.39
CA LYS A 225 -6.49 6.46 -6.56
C LYS A 225 -6.50 4.96 -6.79
N TYR A 226 -7.49 4.30 -6.24
CA TYR A 226 -7.89 2.96 -6.64
C TYR A 226 -8.55 3.01 -8.03
N PRO A 227 -8.31 2.04 -8.93
CA PRO A 227 -8.92 2.05 -10.26
C PRO A 227 -10.45 1.99 -10.16
N SER A 228 -11.13 2.87 -10.90
CA SER A 228 -12.59 2.88 -10.98
C SER A 228 -13.04 2.29 -12.31
N ILE A 229 -13.92 1.28 -12.25
CA ILE A 229 -14.56 0.67 -13.41
C ILE A 229 -16.03 0.35 -13.07
N ALA A 230 -16.93 0.65 -13.99
CA ALA A 230 -18.33 0.30 -13.81
C ALA A 230 -18.52 -1.22 -13.81
N LYS A 231 -19.43 -1.73 -12.97
CA LYS A 231 -19.70 -3.18 -12.87
C LYS A 231 -20.04 -3.81 -14.23
N ALA A 232 -20.83 -3.13 -15.07
CA ALA A 232 -21.15 -3.60 -16.42
C ALA A 232 -19.92 -3.72 -17.32
N SER A 233 -18.96 -2.79 -17.20
CA SER A 233 -17.69 -2.81 -17.95
C SER A 233 -16.69 -3.82 -17.38
N LEU A 234 -16.81 -4.21 -16.11
CA LEU A 234 -15.96 -5.21 -15.47
C LEU A 234 -16.35 -6.65 -15.84
N ALA A 235 -17.65 -6.90 -16.03
CA ALA A 235 -18.20 -8.24 -16.28
C ALA A 235 -17.50 -9.01 -17.42
N PRO A 236 -17.16 -8.42 -18.58
CA PRO A 236 -16.47 -9.13 -19.68
C PRO A 236 -15.04 -9.59 -19.34
N TYR A 237 -14.44 -9.08 -18.27
CA TYR A 237 -13.08 -9.39 -17.81
C TYR A 237 -13.07 -10.36 -16.61
N GLN A 238 -14.19 -10.57 -15.96
CA GLN A 238 -14.33 -11.61 -14.97
C GLN A 238 -14.24 -12.95 -15.71
N VAL A 239 -13.13 -13.67 -15.47
CA VAL A 239 -13.06 -15.06 -15.89
C VAL A 239 -14.19 -15.76 -15.15
N GLU A 240 -15.19 -16.32 -15.89
CA GLU A 240 -16.09 -17.30 -15.29
C GLU A 240 -15.17 -18.31 -14.57
N GLU A 241 -15.32 -18.42 -13.26
CA GLU A 241 -14.69 -19.54 -12.55
C GLU A 241 -15.12 -20.77 -13.33
N LYS A 242 -14.17 -21.39 -14.05
CA LYS A 242 -14.44 -22.71 -14.61
C LYS A 242 -14.99 -23.50 -13.44
N PRO A 243 -16.16 -24.14 -13.58
CA PRO A 243 -16.75 -24.87 -12.48
C PRO A 243 -15.64 -25.70 -11.89
N ALA A 244 -15.44 -25.57 -10.57
CA ALA A 244 -14.35 -26.24 -9.88
C ALA A 244 -14.43 -27.68 -10.35
N THR A 245 -13.45 -28.16 -11.10
CA THR A 245 -13.39 -29.56 -11.47
C THR A 245 -13.26 -30.24 -10.12
N ASN A 246 -14.37 -30.83 -9.66
CA ASN A 246 -14.46 -31.48 -8.37
C ASN A 246 -13.60 -32.74 -8.41
N TYR A 247 -12.28 -32.55 -8.36
CA TYR A 247 -11.38 -33.65 -8.13
C TYR A 247 -11.60 -34.11 -6.68
N SER A 248 -11.64 -35.40 -6.50
CA SER A 248 -11.72 -36.08 -5.21
C SER A 248 -10.62 -37.15 -5.13
N VAL A 249 -10.52 -37.84 -4.04
CA VAL A 249 -9.54 -38.95 -3.89
C VAL A 249 -9.71 -39.97 -5.00
N GLU A 250 -10.96 -40.21 -5.45
CA GLU A 250 -11.31 -41.15 -6.50
C GLU A 250 -10.87 -40.71 -7.90
N SER A 251 -10.49 -39.46 -8.05
CA SER A 251 -9.98 -38.93 -9.33
C SER A 251 -8.52 -39.29 -9.62
N TYR A 252 -7.85 -39.91 -8.67
CA TYR A 252 -6.45 -40.31 -8.80
C TYR A 252 -6.32 -41.84 -8.86
N ASP A 253 -5.36 -42.30 -9.64
CA ASP A 253 -5.11 -43.73 -9.86
C ASP A 253 -4.22 -44.34 -8.77
N PHE A 254 -4.76 -44.43 -7.55
CA PHE A 254 -4.11 -45.04 -6.42
C PHE A 254 -4.18 -46.60 -6.50
N ASN A 255 -3.07 -47.29 -6.39
CA ASN A 255 -3.12 -48.68 -6.02
C ASN A 255 -3.37 -48.84 -4.50
N LEU A 256 -3.64 -50.06 -4.04
CA LEU A 256 -4.01 -50.33 -2.65
C LEU A 256 -2.94 -49.81 -1.65
N HIS A 257 -1.65 -50.02 -1.99
CA HIS A 257 -0.53 -49.63 -1.14
C HIS A 257 -0.38 -48.09 -1.09
N THR A 258 -0.39 -47.42 -2.24
CA THR A 258 -0.25 -45.97 -2.32
C THR A 258 -1.45 -45.25 -1.72
N LYS A 259 -2.67 -45.81 -1.82
CA LYS A 259 -3.86 -45.26 -1.16
C LYS A 259 -3.73 -45.26 0.35
N THR A 260 -3.28 -46.38 0.93
CA THR A 260 -3.06 -46.50 2.38
C THR A 260 -2.02 -45.50 2.87
N LEU A 261 -0.92 -45.31 2.13
CA LEU A 261 0.12 -44.35 2.44
C LEU A 261 -0.42 -42.90 2.38
N TYR A 262 -1.19 -42.63 1.34
CA TYR A 262 -1.86 -41.30 1.20
C TYR A 262 -2.77 -41.02 2.40
N GLU A 263 -3.64 -41.95 2.78
CA GLU A 263 -4.57 -41.78 3.89
C GLU A 263 -3.87 -41.54 5.23
N LEU A 264 -2.76 -42.22 5.48
CA LEU A 264 -1.93 -42.02 6.66
C LEU A 264 -1.27 -40.64 6.66
N LEU A 265 -0.73 -40.23 5.51
CA LEU A 265 -0.07 -38.94 5.35
C LEU A 265 -1.06 -37.79 5.42
N ASP A 266 -2.20 -37.89 4.74
CA ASP A 266 -3.31 -36.94 4.79
C ASP A 266 -3.75 -36.67 6.22
N LYS A 267 -4.01 -37.71 6.99
CA LYS A 267 -4.39 -37.60 8.41
C LYS A 267 -3.34 -36.87 9.22
N ARG A 268 -2.04 -37.11 9.01
CA ARG A 268 -0.95 -36.45 9.72
C ARG A 268 -0.86 -34.97 9.33
N ILE A 269 -0.95 -34.65 8.05
CA ILE A 269 -0.89 -33.28 7.55
C ILE A 269 -2.09 -32.46 8.05
N MET A 270 -3.29 -33.01 7.96
CA MET A 270 -4.51 -32.35 8.44
C MET A 270 -4.51 -32.09 9.96
N ASN A 271 -3.74 -32.89 10.72
CA ASN A 271 -3.59 -32.69 12.17
C ASN A 271 -2.49 -31.69 12.56
N LEU A 272 -1.78 -31.08 11.60
CA LEU A 272 -0.77 -30.06 11.90
C LEU A 272 -1.38 -28.74 12.39
N GLY A 273 -2.65 -28.48 12.08
CA GLY A 273 -3.35 -27.27 12.53
C GLY A 273 -4.77 -27.20 12.01
N THR A 274 -5.60 -26.39 12.67
CA THR A 274 -7.01 -26.18 12.30
C THR A 274 -7.16 -25.40 10.99
N ASP A 275 -6.11 -24.69 10.57
CA ASP A 275 -6.11 -23.84 9.38
C ASP A 275 -5.59 -24.58 8.13
N VAL A 276 -5.22 -25.85 8.28
CA VAL A 276 -4.78 -26.67 7.14
C VAL A 276 -5.98 -27.04 6.28
N ARG A 277 -5.89 -26.68 4.99
CA ARG A 277 -6.91 -26.99 3.97
C ARG A 277 -6.33 -27.88 2.91
N ARG A 278 -7.12 -28.88 2.48
CA ARG A 278 -6.79 -29.80 1.40
C ARG A 278 -7.53 -29.40 0.12
N GLU A 279 -6.82 -29.32 -0.99
CA GLU A 279 -7.40 -29.09 -2.32
C GLU A 279 -6.94 -30.17 -3.29
N PHE A 280 -7.90 -30.81 -3.96
CA PHE A 280 -7.62 -31.73 -5.03
C PHE A 280 -7.42 -31.00 -6.36
N LYS A 281 -6.32 -31.24 -7.05
CA LYS A 281 -5.96 -30.64 -8.34
C LYS A 281 -5.86 -31.74 -9.41
N LYS A 282 -5.72 -31.38 -10.68
CA LYS A 282 -5.66 -32.37 -11.78
C LYS A 282 -4.52 -33.40 -11.62
N LEU A 283 -3.36 -32.98 -11.11
CA LEU A 283 -2.13 -33.77 -11.09
C LEU A 283 -1.56 -34.03 -9.68
N TYR A 284 -2.13 -33.37 -8.66
CA TYR A 284 -1.63 -33.45 -7.28
C TYR A 284 -2.68 -33.03 -6.26
N ILE A 285 -2.46 -33.39 -5.02
CA ILE A 285 -3.26 -32.97 -3.88
C ILE A 285 -2.45 -31.93 -3.10
N ALA A 286 -2.98 -30.71 -3.00
CA ALA A 286 -2.33 -29.58 -2.32
C ALA A 286 -2.80 -29.46 -0.87
N TYR A 287 -1.88 -29.24 0.05
CA TYR A 287 -2.18 -28.85 1.42
C TYR A 287 -1.72 -27.41 1.65
N LYS A 288 -2.61 -26.60 2.15
CA LYS A 288 -2.45 -25.14 2.28
C LYS A 288 -2.78 -24.68 3.69
N MET A 289 -2.06 -23.66 4.09
CA MET A 289 -2.49 -22.68 5.10
C MET A 289 -2.75 -21.37 4.34
N ASP A 290 -1.88 -20.37 4.45
CA ASP A 290 -1.93 -19.18 3.60
C ASP A 290 -1.36 -19.46 2.19
N THR A 291 -0.42 -20.38 2.11
CA THR A 291 0.22 -20.86 0.85
C THR A 291 0.27 -22.37 0.84
N ASN A 292 0.52 -22.96 -0.34
CA ASN A 292 0.86 -24.38 -0.42
C ASN A 292 2.15 -24.65 0.36
N PHE A 293 2.12 -25.65 1.25
CA PHE A 293 3.29 -26.11 1.97
C PHE A 293 3.64 -27.59 1.71
N VAL A 294 2.66 -28.38 1.24
CA VAL A 294 2.86 -29.77 0.79
C VAL A 294 2.01 -30.02 -0.44
N ASP A 295 2.60 -30.69 -1.43
CA ASP A 295 1.92 -31.22 -2.60
C ASP A 295 2.20 -32.73 -2.70
N ILE A 296 1.15 -33.55 -2.79
CA ILE A 296 1.25 -34.98 -3.05
C ILE A 296 0.93 -35.20 -4.52
N VAL A 297 1.93 -35.62 -5.26
CA VAL A 297 1.78 -36.07 -6.66
C VAL A 297 1.44 -37.55 -6.66
N VAL A 298 0.41 -37.92 -7.40
CA VAL A 298 -0.10 -39.28 -7.52
C VAL A 298 0.17 -39.83 -8.90
#